data_ba405d1d18b4d969067dd3c3a451d698
#
_entry.id   ba405d1d18b4d969067dd3c3a451d698
#
_cell.length_a   1.000
_cell.length_b   1.000
_cell.length_c   1.000
_cell.angle_alpha   90.00
_cell.angle_beta   90.00
_cell.angle_gamma   90.00
#
_symmetry.space_group_name_H-M   'P 1'
#
loop_
_entity.id
_entity.type
_entity.pdbx_description
1 polymer ?
#
loop_
_entity_poly.entity_id
_entity_poly.type
_entity_poly.pdbx_seq_one_letter_code
_entity_poly.pdbx_strand_id
1 'polypeptide(L)'
;MTTSSIGAPADFNYDQLLRDHLEQVFNERDADRRMAALERLYHDDAVVIDPDGTKVGHQAISQLVDDLQKRFPPDFSFSAAGPGLGLAGVGYLPWLLGSKKNPAVVKGGDVAHIGDGRIHTVYVLIDPSAA
;
A
#
# COMPACT_ATOMS: atom_id res chain seq x y z
N MET A 1 18.82 -5.39 26.36
CA MET A 1 17.79 -6.02 25.57
C MET A 1 17.49 -5.14 24.35
N THR A 2 17.24 -5.73 23.27
CA THR A 2 16.95 -4.98 22.05
C THR A 2 15.62 -5.40 21.46
N THR A 3 14.91 -4.43 20.90
CA THR A 3 13.67 -4.67 20.18
C THR A 3 13.85 -4.58 18.68
N SER A 4 15.06 -4.26 18.24
CA SER A 4 15.30 -4.00 16.80
C SER A 4 15.08 -5.23 15.93
N SER A 5 15.11 -6.44 16.52
CA SER A 5 14.88 -7.67 15.78
C SER A 5 13.42 -7.87 15.37
N ILE A 6 12.50 -7.06 15.88
CA ILE A 6 11.08 -7.25 15.62
C ILE A 6 10.59 -6.36 14.50
N GLY A 7 11.45 -5.88 13.65
CA GLY A 7 11.05 -5.06 12.53
C GLY A 7 11.69 -3.69 12.56
N ALA A 8 10.93 -2.65 12.23
CA ALA A 8 11.46 -1.30 12.12
C ALA A 8 11.84 -0.71 13.47
N PRO A 9 12.80 0.24 13.53
CA PRO A 9 13.12 0.97 14.74
C PRO A 9 11.92 1.65 15.35
N ALA A 10 12.00 1.96 16.65
CA ALA A 10 10.89 2.58 17.38
C ALA A 10 10.47 3.93 16.80
N ASP A 11 11.41 4.66 16.18
CA ASP A 11 11.17 5.97 15.55
C ASP A 11 10.96 5.87 14.05
N PHE A 12 10.74 4.68 13.52
CA PHE A 12 10.53 4.49 12.09
C PHE A 12 9.28 5.25 11.62
N ASN A 13 9.39 5.89 10.47
CA ASN A 13 8.29 6.68 9.92
C ASN A 13 7.33 5.80 9.10
N TYR A 14 6.41 5.16 9.77
CA TYR A 14 5.38 4.31 9.14
C TYR A 14 4.50 5.11 8.18
N ASP A 15 4.14 6.33 8.58
CA ASP A 15 3.29 7.19 7.76
C ASP A 15 3.93 7.45 6.40
N GLN A 16 5.20 7.82 6.37
CA GLN A 16 5.88 8.13 5.12
C GLN A 16 5.98 6.92 4.20
N LEU A 17 6.36 5.76 4.76
CA LEU A 17 6.48 4.54 3.95
C LEU A 17 5.13 4.16 3.33
N LEU A 18 4.06 4.21 4.12
CA LEU A 18 2.74 3.82 3.64
C LEU A 18 2.15 4.82 2.66
N ARG A 19 2.42 6.13 2.85
CA ARG A 19 2.03 7.14 1.85
C ARG A 19 2.79 6.94 0.54
N ASP A 20 4.07 6.66 0.60
CA ASP A 20 4.88 6.39 -0.59
C ASP A 20 4.35 5.16 -1.33
N HIS A 21 3.97 4.13 -0.61
CA HIS A 21 3.37 2.93 -1.18
C HIS A 21 2.08 3.26 -1.95
N LEU A 22 1.21 4.10 -1.40
CA LEU A 22 0.02 4.53 -2.14
C LEU A 22 0.38 5.34 -3.38
N GLU A 23 1.24 6.34 -3.24
CA GLU A 23 1.53 7.28 -4.31
C GLU A 23 2.42 6.70 -5.40
N GLN A 24 3.48 6.00 -5.00
CA GLN A 24 4.50 5.57 -5.95
C GLN A 24 4.26 4.19 -6.51
N VAL A 25 3.37 3.41 -5.92
CA VAL A 25 3.00 2.09 -6.42
C VAL A 25 1.56 2.10 -6.92
N PHE A 26 0.59 2.35 -6.06
CA PHE A 26 -0.82 2.18 -6.42
C PHE A 26 -1.36 3.32 -7.29
N ASN A 27 -0.84 4.53 -7.18
CA ASN A 27 -1.20 5.65 -8.05
C ASN A 27 -0.28 5.77 -9.28
N GLU A 28 0.84 5.05 -9.33
CA GLU A 28 1.78 5.17 -10.44
C GLU A 28 1.27 4.42 -11.66
N ARG A 29 1.05 5.13 -12.76
CA ARG A 29 0.51 4.58 -14.00
C ARG A 29 1.59 4.08 -14.95
N ASP A 30 2.82 4.54 -14.78
CA ASP A 30 3.95 4.06 -15.56
C ASP A 30 4.52 2.80 -14.92
N ALA A 31 4.48 1.68 -15.65
CA ALA A 31 4.89 0.38 -15.11
C ALA A 31 6.38 0.35 -14.71
N ASP A 32 7.24 1.03 -15.46
CA ASP A 32 8.67 1.05 -15.16
C ASP A 32 8.96 1.82 -13.86
N ARG A 33 8.32 2.98 -13.69
CA ARG A 33 8.46 3.75 -12.46
C ARG A 33 7.89 2.99 -11.27
N ARG A 34 6.78 2.29 -11.48
CA ARG A 34 6.16 1.46 -10.44
C ARG A 34 7.08 0.34 -9.99
N MET A 35 7.71 -0.35 -10.94
CA MET A 35 8.66 -1.42 -10.62
C MET A 35 9.86 -0.88 -9.84
N ALA A 36 10.37 0.30 -10.20
CA ALA A 36 11.45 0.93 -9.46
C ALA A 36 11.02 1.29 -8.03
N ALA A 37 9.78 1.76 -7.84
CA ALA A 37 9.25 2.03 -6.51
C ALA A 37 9.08 0.75 -5.70
N LEU A 38 8.62 -0.33 -6.31
CA LEU A 38 8.51 -1.62 -5.64
C LEU A 38 9.88 -2.10 -5.13
N GLU A 39 10.93 -1.92 -5.91
CA GLU A 39 12.29 -2.29 -5.47
C GLU A 39 12.74 -1.50 -4.24
N ARG A 40 12.36 -0.20 -4.17
CA ARG A 40 12.75 0.62 -3.02
C ARG A 40 11.91 0.36 -1.78
N LEU A 41 10.62 0.14 -1.96
CA LEU A 41 9.67 0.17 -0.86
C LEU A 41 9.27 -1.22 -0.35
N TYR A 42 9.42 -2.26 -1.17
CA TYR A 42 8.96 -3.60 -0.88
C TYR A 42 10.10 -4.60 -0.90
N HIS A 43 9.99 -5.65 -0.08
CA HIS A 43 10.85 -6.83 -0.23
C HIS A 43 10.61 -7.49 -1.57
N ASP A 44 11.61 -8.23 -2.07
CA ASP A 44 11.51 -8.91 -3.38
C ASP A 44 10.37 -9.95 -3.41
N ASP A 45 10.16 -10.61 -2.29
CA ASP A 45 9.12 -11.63 -2.13
C ASP A 45 7.87 -11.07 -1.44
N ALA A 46 7.65 -9.77 -1.51
CA ALA A 46 6.52 -9.13 -0.86
C ALA A 46 5.18 -9.70 -1.34
N VAL A 47 4.20 -9.64 -0.47
CA VAL A 47 2.88 -10.22 -0.68
C VAL A 47 1.82 -9.13 -0.49
N VAL A 48 0.88 -9.06 -1.42
CA VAL A 48 -0.32 -8.22 -1.27
C VAL A 48 -1.54 -9.14 -1.27
N ILE A 49 -2.34 -9.02 -0.24
CA ILE A 49 -3.55 -9.82 -0.04
C ILE A 49 -4.75 -8.88 -0.07
N ASP A 50 -5.62 -9.06 -1.04
CA ASP A 50 -6.86 -8.29 -1.14
C ASP A 50 -8.05 -9.27 -1.23
N PRO A 51 -9.30 -8.76 -1.30
CA PRO A 51 -10.46 -9.66 -1.35
C PRO A 51 -10.48 -10.64 -2.53
N ASP A 52 -9.76 -10.32 -3.61
CA ASP A 52 -9.71 -11.17 -4.79
C ASP A 52 -8.59 -12.23 -4.72
N GLY A 53 -7.70 -12.14 -3.75
CA GLY A 53 -6.66 -13.15 -3.58
C GLY A 53 -5.30 -12.59 -3.20
N THR A 54 -4.28 -13.41 -3.40
CA THR A 54 -2.91 -13.14 -2.98
C THR A 54 -2.01 -12.97 -4.19
N LYS A 55 -1.20 -11.90 -4.18
CA LYS A 55 -0.19 -11.63 -5.21
C LYS A 55 1.18 -11.66 -4.56
N VAL A 56 2.10 -12.43 -5.11
CA VAL A 56 3.45 -12.58 -4.57
C VAL A 56 4.47 -12.05 -5.56
N GLY A 57 5.34 -11.15 -5.09
CA GLY A 57 6.43 -10.61 -5.89
C GLY A 57 6.05 -9.37 -6.68
N HIS A 58 7.06 -8.61 -7.09
CA HIS A 58 6.88 -7.28 -7.71
C HIS A 58 6.06 -7.35 -9.00
N GLN A 59 6.33 -8.33 -9.85
CA GLN A 59 5.64 -8.44 -11.14
C GLN A 59 4.13 -8.66 -10.93
N ALA A 60 3.76 -9.55 -10.02
CA ALA A 60 2.36 -9.83 -9.73
C ALA A 60 1.67 -8.64 -9.08
N ILE A 61 2.37 -7.93 -8.19
CA ILE A 61 1.84 -6.73 -7.54
C ILE A 61 1.64 -5.61 -8.57
N SER A 62 2.61 -5.42 -9.46
CA SER A 62 2.48 -4.40 -10.53
C SER A 62 1.29 -4.72 -11.45
N GLN A 63 1.08 -5.99 -11.76
CA GLN A 63 -0.07 -6.42 -12.58
C GLN A 63 -1.39 -6.15 -11.85
N LEU A 64 -1.43 -6.39 -10.55
CA LEU A 64 -2.62 -6.06 -9.74
C LEU A 64 -2.96 -4.58 -9.85
N VAL A 65 -1.95 -3.71 -9.78
CA VAL A 65 -2.14 -2.26 -9.89
C VAL A 65 -2.65 -1.89 -11.30
N ASP A 66 -2.09 -2.48 -12.35
CA ASP A 66 -2.59 -2.26 -13.72
C ASP A 66 -4.07 -2.63 -13.82
N ASP A 67 -4.45 -3.76 -13.27
CA ASP A 67 -5.84 -4.24 -13.33
C ASP A 67 -6.78 -3.31 -12.55
N LEU A 68 -6.34 -2.82 -11.39
CA LEU A 68 -7.11 -1.86 -10.62
C LEU A 68 -7.31 -0.55 -11.39
N GLN A 69 -6.25 -0.04 -12.01
CA GLN A 69 -6.32 1.21 -12.76
C GLN A 69 -7.24 1.11 -13.97
N LYS A 70 -7.31 -0.06 -14.59
CA LYS A 70 -8.24 -0.30 -15.70
C LYS A 70 -9.70 -0.42 -15.25
N ARG A 71 -9.91 -0.84 -14.01
CA ARG A 71 -11.26 -1.06 -13.46
C ARG A 71 -11.97 0.25 -13.14
N PHE A 72 -11.22 1.31 -12.85
CA PHE A 72 -11.76 2.60 -12.44
C PHE A 72 -11.49 3.68 -13.48
N PRO A 73 -12.28 4.78 -13.49
CA PRO A 73 -12.02 5.91 -14.40
C PRO A 73 -10.60 6.46 -14.26
N PRO A 74 -10.04 7.04 -15.34
CA PRO A 74 -8.63 7.50 -15.31
C PRO A 74 -8.34 8.63 -14.32
N ASP A 75 -9.35 9.34 -13.86
CA ASP A 75 -9.17 10.42 -12.88
C ASP A 75 -9.23 9.93 -11.43
N PHE A 76 -9.41 8.61 -11.21
CA PHE A 76 -9.40 8.06 -9.86
C PHE A 76 -7.97 7.91 -9.36
N SER A 77 -7.79 8.19 -8.07
CA SER A 77 -6.53 7.97 -7.38
C SER A 77 -6.78 7.64 -5.91
N PHE A 78 -5.81 7.01 -5.31
CA PHE A 78 -5.82 6.78 -3.87
C PHE A 78 -5.30 8.02 -3.14
N SER A 79 -5.89 8.29 -1.99
CA SER A 79 -5.41 9.33 -1.09
C SER A 79 -5.51 8.83 0.35
N ALA A 80 -4.60 9.29 1.20
CA ALA A 80 -4.65 8.93 2.62
C ALA A 80 -5.84 9.60 3.28
N ALA A 81 -6.58 8.83 4.08
CA ALA A 81 -7.75 9.32 4.81
C ALA A 81 -7.41 9.77 6.24
N GLY A 82 -6.16 9.61 6.63
CA GLY A 82 -5.66 9.99 7.95
C GLY A 82 -4.18 9.64 8.05
N PRO A 83 -3.57 9.83 9.22
CA PRO A 83 -2.16 9.53 9.40
C PRO A 83 -1.92 8.02 9.40
N GLY A 84 -0.77 7.63 8.87
CA GLY A 84 -0.27 6.27 9.02
C GLY A 84 0.25 6.06 10.43
N LEU A 85 -0.10 4.93 11.02
CA LEU A 85 0.30 4.55 12.36
C LEU A 85 1.09 3.26 12.30
N GLY A 86 1.94 3.03 13.28
CA GLY A 86 2.70 1.79 13.32
C GLY A 86 3.31 1.48 14.65
N LEU A 87 3.59 0.20 14.85
CA LEU A 87 4.19 -0.31 16.07
C LEU A 87 4.85 -1.65 15.77
N ALA A 88 6.11 -1.79 16.16
CA ALA A 88 6.82 -3.07 16.14
C ALA A 88 6.74 -3.81 14.81
N GLY A 89 6.88 -3.08 13.70
CA GLY A 89 6.88 -3.68 12.37
C GLY A 89 5.51 -3.84 11.74
N VAL A 90 4.44 -3.35 12.38
CA VAL A 90 3.10 -3.36 11.79
C VAL A 90 2.64 -1.93 11.59
N GLY A 91 2.23 -1.61 10.38
CA GLY A 91 1.73 -0.28 10.04
C GLY A 91 0.30 -0.32 9.50
N TYR A 92 -0.39 0.79 9.61
CA TYR A 92 -1.74 0.94 9.10
C TYR A 92 -1.94 2.31 8.48
N LEU A 93 -2.55 2.36 7.31
CA LEU A 93 -2.92 3.62 6.66
C LEU A 93 -4.33 3.51 6.10
N PRO A 94 -5.26 4.34 6.58
CA PRO A 94 -6.59 4.43 5.95
C PRO A 94 -6.48 5.20 4.64
N TRP A 95 -7.26 4.78 3.64
CA TRP A 95 -7.22 5.43 2.34
C TRP A 95 -8.63 5.58 1.73
N LEU A 96 -8.71 6.49 0.77
CA LEU A 96 -9.87 6.70 -0.08
C LEU A 96 -9.47 6.45 -1.53
N LEU A 97 -10.41 6.01 -2.34
CA LEU A 97 -10.21 5.88 -3.78
C LEU A 97 -11.37 6.59 -4.48
N GLY A 98 -11.06 7.52 -5.36
CA GLY A 98 -12.07 8.27 -6.09
C GLY A 98 -11.45 9.37 -6.94
N SER A 99 -12.31 10.26 -7.42
CA SER A 99 -11.92 11.44 -8.20
C SER A 99 -11.83 12.67 -7.29
N LYS A 100 -11.39 13.79 -7.87
CA LYS A 100 -11.39 15.06 -7.12
C LYS A 100 -12.78 15.49 -6.70
N LYS A 101 -13.79 15.25 -7.54
CA LYS A 101 -15.20 15.60 -7.23
C LYS A 101 -15.81 14.67 -6.22
N ASN A 102 -15.41 13.39 -6.24
CA ASN A 102 -15.93 12.38 -5.36
C ASN A 102 -14.77 11.51 -4.86
N PRO A 103 -14.02 11.98 -3.87
CA PRO A 103 -12.78 11.31 -3.46
C PRO A 103 -12.99 10.00 -2.70
N ALA A 104 -14.19 9.74 -2.23
CA ALA A 104 -14.47 8.59 -1.36
C ALA A 104 -15.48 7.62 -1.99
N VAL A 105 -15.26 7.25 -3.25
CA VAL A 105 -16.09 6.23 -3.91
C VAL A 105 -15.87 4.88 -3.25
N VAL A 106 -14.59 4.55 -2.95
CA VAL A 106 -14.23 3.37 -2.18
C VAL A 106 -13.41 3.81 -0.99
N LYS A 107 -13.64 3.20 0.15
CA LYS A 107 -12.87 3.43 1.37
C LYS A 107 -12.23 2.13 1.82
N GLY A 108 -11.07 2.23 2.41
CA GLY A 108 -10.41 1.06 2.95
C GLY A 108 -9.21 1.43 3.78
N GLY A 109 -8.36 0.45 4.02
CA GLY A 109 -7.13 0.65 4.73
C GLY A 109 -6.15 -0.47 4.44
N ASP A 110 -4.87 -0.15 4.55
CA ASP A 110 -3.81 -1.11 4.37
C ASP A 110 -3.15 -1.39 5.71
N VAL A 111 -3.06 -2.67 6.06
CA VAL A 111 -2.27 -3.14 7.18
C VAL A 111 -1.03 -3.79 6.60
N ALA A 112 0.14 -3.31 7.00
CA ALA A 112 1.39 -3.78 6.42
C ALA A 112 2.31 -4.37 7.50
N HIS A 113 2.96 -5.47 7.14
CA HIS A 113 4.10 -6.01 7.85
C HIS A 113 5.36 -5.41 7.25
N ILE A 114 6.18 -4.80 8.08
CA ILE A 114 7.37 -4.08 7.63
C ILE A 114 8.58 -4.68 8.33
N GLY A 115 9.59 -5.03 7.54
CA GLY A 115 10.86 -5.52 8.03
C GLY A 115 12.01 -4.84 7.30
N ASP A 116 13.06 -4.48 8.01
CA ASP A 116 14.23 -3.79 7.44
C ASP A 116 13.87 -2.53 6.68
N GLY A 117 12.83 -1.82 7.14
CA GLY A 117 12.40 -0.55 6.55
C GLY A 117 11.62 -0.69 5.25
N ARG A 118 11.25 -1.90 4.84
CA ARG A 118 10.50 -2.15 3.61
C ARG A 118 9.29 -3.03 3.88
N ILE A 119 8.31 -2.95 3.00
CA ILE A 119 7.06 -3.70 3.14
C ILE A 119 7.28 -5.15 2.75
N HIS A 120 6.88 -6.06 3.64
CA HIS A 120 6.88 -7.49 3.39
C HIS A 120 5.49 -7.98 2.97
N THR A 121 4.44 -7.58 3.68
CA THR A 121 3.07 -8.03 3.42
C THR A 121 2.12 -6.86 3.58
N VAL A 122 1.15 -6.74 2.67
CA VAL A 122 0.06 -5.78 2.80
C VAL A 122 -1.26 -6.53 2.75
N TYR A 123 -2.11 -6.27 3.75
CA TYR A 123 -3.51 -6.69 3.74
C TYR A 123 -4.33 -5.48 3.33
N VAL A 124 -5.04 -5.60 2.22
CA VAL A 124 -5.91 -4.54 1.70
C VAL A 124 -7.32 -4.79 2.22
N LEU A 125 -7.75 -3.94 3.14
CA LEU A 125 -9.08 -4.03 3.74
C LEU A 125 -10.00 -3.06 3.05
N ILE A 126 -11.13 -3.55 2.57
CA ILE A 126 -12.14 -2.72 1.90
C ILE A 126 -13.30 -2.53 2.86
N ASP A 127 -13.72 -1.29 3.06
CA ASP A 127 -14.90 -0.98 3.87
C ASP A 127 -16.15 -1.35 3.07
N PRO A 128 -16.90 -2.37 3.48
CA PRO A 128 -18.08 -2.80 2.73
C PRO A 128 -19.20 -1.77 2.72
N SER A 129 -19.23 -0.86 3.69
CA SER A 129 -20.26 0.18 3.72
C SER A 129 -20.06 1.26 2.67
N ALA A 130 -18.86 1.34 2.08
CA ALA A 130 -18.53 2.32 1.04
C ALA A 130 -18.76 1.80 -0.38
N ALA A 131 -19.06 0.52 -0.51
CA ALA A 131 -19.22 -0.11 -1.83
C ALA A 131 -20.57 0.18 -2.45
#